data_3993e9158d24f324c168285d5ec2d841
#
_entry.id   3993e9158d24f324c168285d5ec2d841
#
_cell.length_a   1.000
_cell.length_b   1.000
_cell.length_c   1.000
_cell.angle_alpha   90.00
_cell.angle_beta   90.00
_cell.angle_gamma   90.00
#
_symmetry.space_group_name_H-M   'P 1'
#
loop_
_entity.id
_entity.type
_entity.pdbx_description
1 polymer ?
#
loop_
_entity_poly.entity_id
_entity_poly.type
_entity_poly.pdbx_seq_one_letter_code
_entity_poly.pdbx_strand_id
1 'polypeptide(L)'
;MKRFGNISPQVETLDNFRRAFYDYARQKMSRLGVQKFEANLDHNIERMFDAYTHQTWRTSAYVAKDIDYPKRRQVNKLPVIDHVIQHAALQPVEDDLRKTLYFHSPAGSKGKGTHYFYRLVKRDIFSSPQQDTFYCLPMDIHHYFQSIDHALLKSEYRRKIKDRKLLAFIDEVVDSFNPGIVLGVKLAQLLAQLFLARFDYLALRCFDILQDTDKFRYWQARYVSDMLVTCRHTTLSGKYCCFCICYFFIIPYTRQGSLPSCRYPLL
;
A
#
# COMPACT_ATOMS: atom_id res chain seq x y z
N MET A 1 -10.03 8.45 16.09
CA MET A 1 -10.36 7.12 15.51
C MET A 1 -9.92 6.05 16.49
N LYS A 2 -10.74 5.01 16.74
CA LYS A 2 -10.38 3.89 17.66
C LYS A 2 -9.28 3.04 17.00
N ARG A 3 -8.20 2.73 17.73
CA ARG A 3 -7.11 1.89 17.24
C ARG A 3 -7.43 0.40 17.42
N PHE A 4 -6.99 -0.42 16.46
CA PHE A 4 -7.12 -1.88 16.52
C PHE A 4 -6.15 -2.46 17.56
N GLY A 5 -6.64 -3.29 18.43
CA GLY A 5 -5.86 -3.98 19.47
C GLY A 5 -6.44 -5.34 19.78
N ASN A 6 -5.75 -6.10 20.62
CA ASN A 6 -6.11 -7.47 20.93
C ASN A 6 -6.15 -8.38 19.68
N ILE A 7 -5.16 -8.20 18.81
CA ILE A 7 -5.03 -8.90 17.52
C ILE A 7 -4.18 -10.16 17.71
N SER A 8 -3.11 -10.06 18.51
CA SER A 8 -2.16 -11.15 18.71
C SER A 8 -2.79 -12.47 19.15
N PRO A 9 -3.81 -12.54 20.03
CA PRO A 9 -4.48 -13.82 20.33
C PRO A 9 -5.16 -14.47 19.12
N GLN A 10 -5.57 -13.68 18.12
CA GLN A 10 -6.15 -14.20 16.89
C GLN A 10 -5.06 -14.67 15.91
N VAL A 11 -3.88 -14.06 15.96
CA VAL A 11 -2.70 -14.51 15.19
C VAL A 11 -2.15 -15.79 15.79
N GLU A 12 -2.04 -15.90 17.13
CA GLU A 12 -1.44 -16.97 17.89
C GLU A 12 -2.33 -18.23 17.92
N THR A 13 -2.71 -18.73 16.76
CA THR A 13 -3.40 -20.01 16.60
C THR A 13 -2.80 -20.78 15.42
N LEU A 14 -2.54 -22.08 15.59
CA LEU A 14 -1.99 -22.93 14.51
C LEU A 14 -2.90 -22.93 13.27
N ASP A 15 -4.22 -22.87 13.49
CA ASP A 15 -5.19 -22.77 12.39
C ASP A 15 -5.04 -21.49 11.57
N ASN A 16 -4.73 -20.34 12.20
CA ASN A 16 -4.47 -19.10 11.49
C ASN A 16 -3.24 -19.20 10.59
N PHE A 17 -2.15 -19.84 11.06
CA PHE A 17 -0.95 -20.07 10.24
C PHE A 17 -1.22 -21.03 9.09
N ARG A 18 -2.03 -22.09 9.34
CA ARG A 18 -2.43 -23.05 8.31
C ARG A 18 -3.26 -22.36 7.21
N ARG A 19 -4.23 -21.55 7.59
CA ARG A 19 -5.02 -20.74 6.64
C ARG A 19 -4.14 -19.76 5.86
N ALA A 20 -3.18 -19.11 6.52
CA ALA A 20 -2.25 -18.19 5.89
C ALA A 20 -1.39 -18.88 4.81
N PHE A 21 -0.96 -20.13 5.05
CA PHE A 21 -0.27 -20.90 4.02
C PHE A 21 -1.17 -21.16 2.81
N TYR A 22 -2.37 -21.65 2.98
CA TYR A 22 -3.27 -21.95 1.85
C TYR A 22 -3.68 -20.66 1.09
N ASP A 23 -3.86 -19.56 1.79
CA ASP A 23 -4.11 -18.26 1.14
C ASP A 23 -2.90 -17.78 0.33
N TYR A 24 -1.69 -17.90 0.85
CA TYR A 24 -0.47 -17.59 0.11
C TYR A 24 -0.25 -18.56 -1.07
N ALA A 25 -0.47 -19.84 -0.86
CA ALA A 25 -0.24 -20.91 -1.85
C ALA A 25 -1.27 -20.91 -2.99
N ARG A 26 -2.41 -20.24 -2.81
CA ARG A 26 -3.44 -20.12 -3.86
C ARG A 26 -2.82 -19.70 -5.19
N GLN A 27 -3.03 -20.47 -6.24
CA GLN A 27 -2.45 -20.29 -7.57
C GLN A 27 -0.91 -20.38 -7.63
N LYS A 28 -0.24 -20.93 -6.60
CA LYS A 28 1.22 -21.09 -6.54
C LYS A 28 1.66 -22.51 -6.17
N MET A 29 0.73 -23.46 -6.04
CA MET A 29 1.00 -24.84 -5.63
C MET A 29 1.99 -25.56 -6.56
N SER A 30 2.05 -25.18 -7.84
CA SER A 30 3.03 -25.72 -8.79
C SER A 30 4.47 -25.24 -8.58
N ARG A 31 4.69 -24.26 -7.69
CA ARG A 31 6.04 -23.74 -7.44
C ARG A 31 6.80 -24.64 -6.48
N LEU A 32 8.01 -25.05 -6.87
CA LEU A 32 8.86 -25.96 -6.08
C LEU A 32 9.03 -25.49 -4.61
N GLY A 33 9.20 -24.19 -4.37
CA GLY A 33 9.33 -23.66 -3.00
C GLY A 33 8.07 -23.87 -2.16
N VAL A 34 6.88 -23.80 -2.77
CA VAL A 34 5.59 -24.02 -2.09
C VAL A 34 5.43 -25.52 -1.79
N GLN A 35 5.75 -26.40 -2.75
CA GLN A 35 5.70 -27.86 -2.57
C GLN A 35 6.65 -28.35 -1.47
N LYS A 36 7.89 -27.82 -1.45
CA LYS A 36 8.84 -28.13 -0.37
C LYS A 36 8.36 -27.67 1.01
N PHE A 37 7.68 -26.54 1.07
CA PHE A 37 7.12 -26.02 2.31
C PHE A 37 5.94 -26.89 2.76
N GLU A 38 5.06 -27.28 1.84
CA GLU A 38 3.90 -28.11 2.08
C GLU A 38 4.29 -29.53 2.57
N ALA A 39 5.36 -30.10 2.02
CA ALA A 39 5.86 -31.42 2.42
C ALA A 39 6.23 -31.51 3.92
N ASN A 40 6.51 -30.36 4.57
CA ASN A 40 6.81 -30.26 5.99
C ASN A 40 5.87 -29.25 6.68
N LEU A 41 4.60 -29.22 6.29
CA LEU A 41 3.66 -28.17 6.64
C LEU A 41 3.51 -27.99 8.14
N ASP A 42 3.22 -29.05 8.88
CA ASP A 42 2.95 -28.95 10.32
C ASP A 42 4.17 -28.46 11.09
N HIS A 43 5.34 -29.01 10.82
CA HIS A 43 6.60 -28.54 11.41
C HIS A 43 6.87 -27.04 11.09
N ASN A 44 6.66 -26.62 9.85
CA ASN A 44 6.85 -25.22 9.46
C ASN A 44 5.84 -24.29 10.15
N ILE A 45 4.59 -24.73 10.33
CA ILE A 45 3.55 -23.98 11.04
C ILE A 45 3.91 -23.83 12.51
N GLU A 46 4.27 -24.90 13.20
CA GLU A 46 4.68 -24.87 14.60
C GLU A 46 5.87 -23.94 14.81
N ARG A 47 6.89 -24.03 13.96
CA ARG A 47 8.06 -23.17 14.00
C ARG A 47 7.71 -21.68 13.84
N MET A 48 6.79 -21.34 12.93
CA MET A 48 6.35 -19.96 12.73
C MET A 48 5.51 -19.47 13.92
N PHE A 49 4.62 -20.33 14.42
CA PHE A 49 3.80 -20.03 15.60
C PHE A 49 4.69 -19.71 16.82
N ASP A 50 5.66 -20.56 17.12
CA ASP A 50 6.60 -20.35 18.23
C ASP A 50 7.42 -19.07 18.05
N ALA A 51 7.94 -18.86 16.84
CA ALA A 51 8.74 -17.66 16.55
C ALA A 51 7.93 -16.38 16.67
N TYR A 52 6.66 -16.36 16.27
CA TYR A 52 5.78 -15.22 16.44
C TYR A 52 5.41 -15.02 17.92
N THR A 53 5.00 -16.07 18.62
CA THR A 53 4.56 -16.03 20.02
C THR A 53 5.66 -15.53 20.95
N HIS A 54 6.89 -16.00 20.75
CA HIS A 54 8.06 -15.60 21.53
C HIS A 54 8.79 -14.36 20.98
N GLN A 55 8.31 -13.75 19.89
CA GLN A 55 8.91 -12.59 19.25
C GLN A 55 10.38 -12.80 18.80
N THR A 56 10.72 -14.03 18.46
CA THR A 56 12.05 -14.40 17.99
C THR A 56 12.21 -14.41 16.47
N TRP A 57 11.11 -14.11 15.75
CA TRP A 57 11.16 -14.04 14.29
C TRP A 57 12.14 -12.99 13.79
N ARG A 58 12.89 -13.36 12.77
CA ARG A 58 13.72 -12.43 11.97
C ARG A 58 13.45 -12.71 10.50
N THR A 59 13.31 -11.63 9.73
CA THR A 59 13.10 -11.71 8.28
C THR A 59 14.34 -12.33 7.63
N SER A 60 14.13 -13.27 6.74
CA SER A 60 15.20 -13.92 5.99
C SER A 60 15.93 -12.93 5.07
N ALA A 61 17.15 -13.26 4.68
CA ALA A 61 17.89 -12.47 3.71
C ALA A 61 17.14 -12.38 2.37
N TYR A 62 17.11 -11.19 1.80
CA TYR A 62 16.51 -10.93 0.49
C TYR A 62 17.41 -11.43 -0.63
N VAL A 63 16.81 -12.07 -1.63
CA VAL A 63 17.50 -12.48 -2.85
C VAL A 63 17.05 -11.59 -4.00
N ALA A 64 17.95 -10.77 -4.50
CA ALA A 64 17.68 -9.91 -5.65
C ALA A 64 17.46 -10.75 -6.91
N LYS A 65 16.45 -10.41 -7.69
CA LYS A 65 16.17 -11.00 -9.00
C LYS A 65 15.76 -9.92 -9.98
N ASP A 66 16.43 -9.88 -11.12
CA ASP A 66 16.04 -9.02 -12.24
C ASP A 66 14.85 -9.63 -12.99
N ILE A 67 13.90 -8.77 -13.34
CA ILE A 67 12.76 -9.08 -14.20
C ILE A 67 12.83 -8.12 -15.40
N ASP A 68 12.86 -8.65 -16.60
CA ASP A 68 13.04 -7.84 -17.81
C ASP A 68 11.72 -7.42 -18.46
N TYR A 69 10.64 -8.16 -18.24
CA TYR A 69 9.34 -7.90 -18.86
C TYR A 69 8.24 -7.62 -17.81
N PRO A 70 7.30 -6.67 -18.05
CA PRO A 70 7.20 -5.75 -19.19
C PRO A 70 8.17 -4.57 -19.16
N LYS A 71 8.80 -4.31 -18.01
CA LYS A 71 9.81 -3.29 -17.79
C LYS A 71 10.90 -3.87 -16.91
N ARG A 72 12.16 -3.64 -17.24
CA ARG A 72 13.29 -4.08 -16.43
C ARG A 72 13.20 -3.48 -15.02
N ARG A 73 13.22 -4.37 -14.03
CA ARG A 73 13.20 -4.00 -12.60
C ARG A 73 13.84 -5.08 -11.75
N GLN A 74 14.50 -4.68 -10.70
CA GLN A 74 14.98 -5.58 -9.67
C GLN A 74 13.89 -5.80 -8.63
N VAL A 75 13.61 -7.04 -8.27
CA VAL A 75 12.71 -7.42 -7.19
C VAL A 75 13.47 -8.23 -6.16
N ASN A 76 13.18 -8.02 -4.89
CA ASN A 76 13.77 -8.74 -3.78
C ASN A 76 12.82 -9.85 -3.34
N LYS A 77 13.30 -11.08 -3.41
CA LYS A 77 12.51 -12.28 -3.06
C LYS A 77 12.78 -12.70 -1.64
N LEU A 78 11.76 -13.19 -1.00
CA LEU A 78 11.81 -13.88 0.29
C LEU A 78 11.43 -15.35 0.15
N PRO A 79 11.90 -16.24 1.05
CA PRO A 79 11.42 -17.60 1.18
C PRO A 79 9.91 -17.66 1.46
N VAL A 80 9.30 -18.82 1.19
CA VAL A 80 7.86 -19.05 1.42
C VAL A 80 7.47 -18.79 2.87
N ILE A 81 8.32 -19.18 3.82
CA ILE A 81 8.06 -19.03 5.25
C ILE A 81 7.83 -17.56 5.65
N ASP A 82 8.61 -16.61 5.10
CA ASP A 82 8.43 -15.17 5.37
C ASP A 82 7.10 -14.64 4.84
N HIS A 83 6.70 -15.11 3.67
CA HIS A 83 5.40 -14.74 3.14
C HIS A 83 4.25 -15.28 3.99
N VAL A 84 4.34 -16.53 4.44
CA VAL A 84 3.27 -17.18 5.22
C VAL A 84 3.12 -16.54 6.58
N ILE A 85 4.21 -16.29 7.32
CA ILE A 85 4.12 -15.65 8.63
C ILE A 85 3.59 -14.21 8.55
N GLN A 86 3.97 -13.47 7.51
CA GLN A 86 3.43 -12.12 7.26
C GLN A 86 1.93 -12.16 6.92
N HIS A 87 1.48 -13.18 6.18
CA HIS A 87 0.06 -13.40 5.95
C HIS A 87 -0.66 -13.72 7.26
N ALA A 88 -0.13 -14.61 8.10
CA ALA A 88 -0.71 -14.98 9.39
C ALA A 88 -0.84 -13.77 10.33
N ALA A 89 0.21 -12.96 10.43
CA ALA A 89 0.21 -11.76 11.26
C ALA A 89 -0.81 -10.71 10.79
N LEU A 90 -1.00 -10.58 9.46
CA LEU A 90 -1.87 -9.57 8.88
C LEU A 90 -3.34 -9.98 8.81
N GLN A 91 -3.62 -11.26 8.59
CA GLN A 91 -4.93 -11.81 8.27
C GLN A 91 -6.06 -11.37 9.23
N PRO A 92 -5.87 -11.36 10.57
CA PRO A 92 -6.93 -10.95 11.51
C PRO A 92 -7.29 -9.45 11.47
N VAL A 93 -6.43 -8.60 10.92
CA VAL A 93 -6.62 -7.13 10.95
C VAL A 93 -6.66 -6.52 9.56
N GLU A 94 -6.38 -7.30 8.51
CA GLU A 94 -6.23 -6.78 7.15
C GLU A 94 -7.48 -6.05 6.66
N ASP A 95 -8.65 -6.66 6.78
CA ASP A 95 -9.90 -6.09 6.29
C ASP A 95 -10.25 -4.78 7.03
N ASP A 96 -9.99 -4.72 8.34
CA ASP A 96 -10.22 -3.51 9.13
C ASP A 96 -9.25 -2.39 8.78
N LEU A 97 -7.98 -2.70 8.54
CA LEU A 97 -7.01 -1.73 8.04
C LEU A 97 -7.42 -1.21 6.65
N ARG A 98 -7.87 -2.10 5.76
CA ARG A 98 -8.32 -1.71 4.42
C ARG A 98 -9.55 -0.81 4.43
N LYS A 99 -10.47 -0.95 5.39
CA LYS A 99 -11.61 -0.04 5.57
C LYS A 99 -11.17 1.39 5.94
N THR A 100 -9.94 1.57 6.43
CA THR A 100 -9.39 2.90 6.74
C THR A 100 -8.74 3.60 5.55
N LEU A 101 -8.59 2.91 4.42
CA LEU A 101 -8.07 3.50 3.19
C LEU A 101 -9.14 4.35 2.49
N TYR A 102 -8.67 5.25 1.66
CA TYR A 102 -9.55 6.04 0.81
C TYR A 102 -10.32 5.14 -0.17
N PHE A 103 -11.61 5.43 -0.36
CA PHE A 103 -12.50 4.60 -1.18
C PHE A 103 -12.00 4.42 -2.62
N HIS A 104 -11.46 5.48 -3.23
CA HIS A 104 -10.88 5.46 -4.58
C HIS A 104 -9.40 5.04 -4.60
N SER A 105 -8.92 4.33 -3.56
CA SER A 105 -7.61 3.66 -3.52
C SER A 105 -7.78 2.14 -3.40
N PRO A 106 -8.27 1.45 -4.45
CA PRO A 106 -8.67 0.04 -4.36
C PRO A 106 -7.50 -0.95 -4.42
N ALA A 107 -6.28 -0.52 -4.74
CA ALA A 107 -5.16 -1.42 -4.98
C ALA A 107 -4.91 -2.39 -3.83
N GLY A 108 -4.67 -3.65 -4.16
CA GLY A 108 -4.42 -4.72 -3.20
C GLY A 108 -5.62 -5.15 -2.35
N SER A 109 -6.80 -4.55 -2.50
CA SER A 109 -8.02 -4.97 -1.81
C SER A 109 -8.67 -6.15 -2.52
N LYS A 110 -9.21 -7.11 -1.75
CA LYS A 110 -9.87 -8.29 -2.30
C LYS A 110 -11.03 -7.89 -3.22
N GLY A 111 -11.05 -8.43 -4.44
CA GLY A 111 -12.06 -8.12 -5.45
C GLY A 111 -11.91 -6.73 -6.11
N LYS A 112 -10.90 -5.94 -5.74
CA LYS A 112 -10.70 -4.57 -6.24
C LYS A 112 -9.31 -4.42 -6.90
N GLY A 113 -9.08 -5.15 -7.97
CA GLY A 113 -7.85 -5.05 -8.76
C GLY A 113 -7.91 -3.98 -9.85
N THR A 114 -6.99 -4.05 -10.81
CA THR A 114 -6.87 -3.11 -11.94
C THR A 114 -8.18 -2.95 -12.72
N HIS A 115 -8.90 -4.05 -12.97
CA HIS A 115 -10.20 -3.99 -13.66
C HIS A 115 -11.28 -3.25 -12.87
N TYR A 116 -11.26 -3.36 -11.53
CA TYR A 116 -12.16 -2.57 -10.68
C TYR A 116 -11.82 -1.09 -10.77
N PHE A 117 -10.53 -0.75 -10.69
CA PHE A 117 -10.06 0.64 -10.82
C PHE A 117 -10.45 1.23 -12.18
N TYR A 118 -10.23 0.49 -13.26
CA TYR A 118 -10.65 0.91 -14.60
C TYR A 118 -12.16 1.19 -14.69
N ARG A 119 -12.99 0.28 -14.13
CA ARG A 119 -14.46 0.49 -14.11
C ARG A 119 -14.86 1.69 -13.26
N LEU A 120 -14.15 1.93 -12.15
CA LEU A 120 -14.37 3.11 -11.30
C LEU A 120 -14.09 4.40 -12.09
N VAL A 121 -12.91 4.48 -12.71
CA VAL A 121 -12.51 5.62 -13.56
C VAL A 121 -13.51 5.83 -14.69
N LYS A 122 -13.88 4.76 -15.40
CA LYS A 122 -14.85 4.82 -16.49
C LYS A 122 -16.19 5.35 -16.01
N ARG A 123 -16.71 4.83 -14.92
CA ARG A 123 -18.01 5.25 -14.37
C ARG A 123 -17.98 6.72 -13.95
N ASP A 124 -16.97 7.13 -13.21
CA ASP A 124 -16.96 8.43 -12.54
C ASP A 124 -16.48 9.55 -13.46
N ILE A 125 -15.56 9.27 -14.40
CA ILE A 125 -15.06 10.27 -15.33
C ILE A 125 -15.91 10.33 -16.61
N PHE A 126 -16.15 9.19 -17.27
CA PHE A 126 -16.86 9.20 -18.56
C PHE A 126 -18.37 9.36 -18.44
N SER A 127 -18.96 9.08 -17.26
CA SER A 127 -20.37 9.34 -17.00
C SER A 127 -20.63 10.72 -16.40
N SER A 128 -19.57 11.46 -16.04
CA SER A 128 -19.68 12.84 -15.58
C SER A 128 -19.84 13.80 -16.76
N PRO A 129 -20.50 14.96 -16.58
CA PRO A 129 -20.52 16.00 -17.59
C PRO A 129 -19.10 16.33 -18.03
N GLN A 130 -18.86 16.43 -19.33
CA GLN A 130 -17.52 16.71 -19.89
C GLN A 130 -16.86 17.93 -19.27
N GLN A 131 -17.67 18.90 -18.86
CA GLN A 131 -17.21 20.12 -18.17
C GLN A 131 -16.51 19.83 -16.83
N ASP A 132 -16.89 18.77 -16.10
CA ASP A 132 -16.35 18.46 -14.77
C ASP A 132 -15.02 17.68 -14.83
N THR A 133 -14.68 17.14 -16.00
CA THR A 133 -13.48 16.31 -16.22
C THR A 133 -12.56 16.88 -17.32
N PHE A 134 -12.67 18.16 -17.59
CA PHE A 134 -11.98 18.81 -18.71
C PHE A 134 -10.45 18.75 -18.57
N TYR A 135 -9.95 18.86 -17.34
CA TYR A 135 -8.52 18.76 -17.05
C TYR A 135 -8.23 17.48 -16.28
N CYS A 136 -7.22 16.75 -16.73
CA CYS A 136 -6.78 15.49 -16.14
C CYS A 136 -5.29 15.55 -15.84
N LEU A 137 -4.92 15.34 -14.58
CA LEU A 137 -3.54 15.32 -14.11
C LEU A 137 -3.18 13.91 -13.63
N PRO A 138 -2.46 13.12 -14.43
CA PRO A 138 -1.82 11.90 -13.95
C PRO A 138 -0.54 12.26 -13.18
N MET A 139 -0.32 11.60 -12.04
CA MET A 139 0.86 11.75 -11.20
C MET A 139 1.37 10.37 -10.79
N ASP A 140 2.69 10.22 -10.69
CA ASP A 140 3.34 9.02 -10.15
C ASP A 140 4.47 9.41 -9.20
N ILE A 141 4.60 8.67 -8.10
CA ILE A 141 5.67 8.90 -7.13
C ILE A 141 6.89 8.09 -7.56
N HIS A 142 7.95 8.81 -7.93
CA HIS A 142 9.20 8.21 -8.36
C HIS A 142 9.81 7.32 -7.25
N HIS A 143 10.15 6.08 -7.60
CA HIS A 143 10.72 5.09 -6.67
C HIS A 143 9.94 4.94 -5.36
N TYR A 144 8.62 4.94 -5.41
CA TYR A 144 7.73 5.06 -4.25
C TYR A 144 8.14 4.15 -3.07
N PHE A 145 8.26 2.84 -3.28
CA PHE A 145 8.59 1.89 -2.21
C PHE A 145 9.95 2.16 -1.57
N GLN A 146 10.94 2.58 -2.34
CA GLN A 146 12.30 2.89 -1.85
C GLN A 146 12.37 4.27 -1.17
N SER A 147 11.43 5.17 -1.45
CA SER A 147 11.39 6.52 -0.86
C SER A 147 10.59 6.61 0.45
N ILE A 148 9.95 5.52 0.88
CA ILE A 148 9.18 5.49 2.12
C ILE A 148 10.11 5.59 3.33
N ASP A 149 9.97 6.66 4.12
CA ASP A 149 10.69 6.85 5.37
C ASP A 149 10.09 5.94 6.46
N HIS A 150 10.93 5.14 7.13
CA HIS A 150 10.51 4.19 8.15
C HIS A 150 9.89 4.87 9.37
N ALA A 151 10.42 6.00 9.83
CA ALA A 151 9.91 6.68 11.01
C ALA A 151 8.49 7.22 10.75
N LEU A 152 8.28 7.80 9.58
CA LEU A 152 6.95 8.27 9.15
C LEU A 152 5.98 7.10 8.95
N LEU A 153 6.40 6.03 8.28
CA LEU A 153 5.59 4.83 8.09
C LEU A 153 5.17 4.22 9.43
N LYS A 154 6.12 4.08 10.36
CA LYS A 154 5.87 3.59 11.73
C LYS A 154 4.86 4.46 12.46
N SER A 155 4.92 5.78 12.30
CA SER A 155 3.94 6.70 12.88
C SER A 155 2.54 6.47 12.33
N GLU A 156 2.40 6.20 11.02
CA GLU A 156 1.08 6.02 10.38
C GLU A 156 0.39 4.71 10.79
N TYR A 157 1.09 3.55 10.79
CA TYR A 157 0.41 2.32 11.23
C TYR A 157 0.20 2.25 12.74
N ARG A 158 1.03 2.90 13.58
CA ARG A 158 0.79 3.03 15.02
C ARG A 158 -0.43 3.89 15.36
N ARG A 159 -0.88 4.76 14.47
CA ARG A 159 -2.17 5.47 14.60
C ARG A 159 -3.36 4.52 14.44
N LYS A 160 -3.19 3.40 13.74
CA LYS A 160 -4.24 2.42 13.47
C LYS A 160 -4.17 1.22 14.41
N ILE A 161 -2.99 0.73 14.70
CA ILE A 161 -2.72 -0.48 15.48
C ILE A 161 -2.18 -0.08 16.86
N LYS A 162 -2.64 -0.76 17.91
CA LYS A 162 -2.12 -0.62 19.29
C LYS A 162 -1.62 -1.95 19.88
N ASP A 163 -1.78 -3.07 19.16
CA ASP A 163 -1.31 -4.38 19.60
C ASP A 163 0.22 -4.42 19.56
N ARG A 164 0.85 -4.60 20.74
CA ARG A 164 2.31 -4.47 20.88
C ARG A 164 3.08 -5.56 20.16
N LYS A 165 2.61 -6.83 20.21
CA LYS A 165 3.28 -7.94 19.54
C LYS A 165 3.22 -7.80 18.02
N LEU A 166 2.04 -7.47 17.50
CA LEU A 166 1.88 -7.21 16.07
C LEU A 166 2.73 -6.03 15.60
N LEU A 167 2.80 -4.95 16.38
CA LEU A 167 3.64 -3.81 16.06
C LEU A 167 5.12 -4.18 16.04
N ALA A 168 5.61 -4.96 17.03
CA ALA A 168 6.99 -5.43 17.05
C ALA A 168 7.33 -6.30 15.83
N PHE A 169 6.40 -7.16 15.40
CA PHE A 169 6.56 -7.97 14.19
C PHE A 169 6.59 -7.10 12.92
N ILE A 170 5.70 -6.11 12.80
CA ILE A 170 5.67 -5.19 11.65
C ILE A 170 6.95 -4.34 11.61
N ASP A 171 7.43 -3.87 12.77
CA ASP A 171 8.68 -3.11 12.88
C ASP A 171 9.87 -3.92 12.38
N GLU A 172 9.98 -5.20 12.77
CA GLU A 172 11.01 -6.13 12.31
C GLU A 172 11.01 -6.25 10.78
N VAL A 173 9.84 -6.46 10.18
CA VAL A 173 9.71 -6.60 8.72
C VAL A 173 10.05 -5.28 8.00
N VAL A 174 9.65 -4.14 8.55
CA VAL A 174 9.96 -2.82 7.96
C VAL A 174 11.46 -2.55 8.05
N ASP A 175 12.08 -2.80 9.20
CA ASP A 175 13.50 -2.51 9.43
C ASP A 175 14.44 -3.49 8.70
N SER A 176 13.93 -4.65 8.28
CA SER A 176 14.70 -5.66 7.55
C SER A 176 15.14 -5.23 6.14
N PHE A 177 14.56 -4.17 5.59
CA PHE A 177 14.86 -3.68 4.24
C PHE A 177 15.12 -2.17 4.23
N ASN A 178 16.24 -1.74 3.65
CA ASN A 178 16.63 -0.32 3.56
C ASN A 178 17.35 -0.08 2.21
N PRO A 179 17.08 1.03 1.47
CA PRO A 179 16.13 2.09 1.81
C PRO A 179 14.67 1.70 1.52
N GLY A 180 13.75 2.30 2.27
CA GLY A 180 12.32 2.12 2.09
C GLY A 180 11.80 0.74 2.48
N ILE A 181 10.79 0.23 1.78
CA ILE A 181 10.17 -1.08 2.03
C ILE A 181 10.23 -1.99 0.81
N VAL A 182 10.28 -3.29 1.04
CA VAL A 182 10.42 -4.28 -0.02
C VAL A 182 9.19 -4.35 -0.94
N LEU A 183 9.42 -4.37 -2.24
CA LEU A 183 8.37 -4.58 -3.24
C LEU A 183 8.06 -6.08 -3.41
N GLY A 184 6.78 -6.43 -3.52
CA GLY A 184 6.33 -7.80 -3.84
C GLY A 184 5.86 -8.62 -2.64
N VAL A 185 5.85 -8.03 -1.45
CA VAL A 185 5.34 -8.65 -0.22
C VAL A 185 3.99 -8.03 0.15
N LYS A 186 3.03 -8.86 0.57
CA LYS A 186 1.66 -8.42 0.86
C LYS A 186 1.61 -7.38 1.99
N LEU A 187 2.36 -7.60 3.06
CA LEU A 187 2.44 -6.65 4.18
C LEU A 187 2.96 -5.29 3.71
N ALA A 188 4.07 -5.26 2.97
CA ALA A 188 4.63 -4.02 2.44
C ALA A 188 3.66 -3.29 1.50
N GLN A 189 2.89 -4.00 0.68
CA GLN A 189 1.86 -3.39 -0.16
C GLN A 189 0.76 -2.71 0.65
N LEU A 190 0.29 -3.34 1.75
CA LEU A 190 -0.70 -2.72 2.63
C LEU A 190 -0.12 -1.52 3.37
N LEU A 191 1.11 -1.63 3.89
CA LEU A 191 1.80 -0.52 4.57
C LEU A 191 2.00 0.67 3.63
N ALA A 192 2.37 0.45 2.38
CA ALA A 192 2.46 1.48 1.36
C ALA A 192 1.10 2.19 1.14
N GLN A 193 0.00 1.44 1.10
CA GLN A 193 -1.33 2.04 0.99
C GLN A 193 -1.69 2.88 2.23
N LEU A 194 -1.39 2.38 3.43
CA LEU A 194 -1.62 3.08 4.68
C LEU A 194 -0.79 4.37 4.80
N PHE A 195 0.44 4.35 4.29
CA PHE A 195 1.33 5.50 4.28
C PHE A 195 0.73 6.69 3.53
N LEU A 196 0.13 6.46 2.37
CA LEU A 196 -0.53 7.50 1.58
C LEU A 196 -2.00 7.77 1.97
N ALA A 197 -2.61 6.97 2.84
CA ALA A 197 -4.00 7.16 3.21
C ALA A 197 -4.26 8.54 3.83
N ARG A 198 -3.31 9.04 4.63
CA ARG A 198 -3.42 10.40 5.19
C ARG A 198 -3.35 11.47 4.12
N PHE A 199 -2.48 11.30 3.13
CA PHE A 199 -2.40 12.18 1.98
C PHE A 199 -3.72 12.21 1.21
N ASP A 200 -4.32 11.05 0.92
CA ASP A 200 -5.62 10.97 0.23
C ASP A 200 -6.69 11.81 0.94
N TYR A 201 -6.81 11.67 2.28
CA TYR A 201 -7.79 12.42 3.06
C TYR A 201 -7.48 13.91 3.22
N LEU A 202 -6.19 14.29 3.25
CA LEU A 202 -5.80 15.70 3.27
C LEU A 202 -6.08 16.37 1.92
N ALA A 203 -5.78 15.69 0.83
CA ALA A 203 -6.10 16.17 -0.51
C ALA A 203 -7.62 16.40 -0.67
N LEU A 204 -8.44 15.45 -0.22
CA LEU A 204 -9.91 15.63 -0.18
C LEU A 204 -10.31 16.90 0.56
N ARG A 205 -9.80 17.11 1.78
CA ARG A 205 -10.14 18.31 2.58
C ARG A 205 -9.72 19.61 1.91
N CYS A 206 -8.53 19.64 1.30
CA CYS A 206 -8.09 20.81 0.56
C CYS A 206 -9.03 21.13 -0.61
N PHE A 207 -9.51 20.10 -1.29
CA PHE A 207 -10.45 20.26 -2.38
C PHE A 207 -11.86 20.61 -1.90
N ASP A 208 -12.35 20.07 -0.77
CA ASP A 208 -13.63 20.45 -0.18
C ASP A 208 -13.68 21.94 0.17
N ILE A 209 -12.59 22.48 0.71
CA ILE A 209 -12.46 23.93 0.99
C ILE A 209 -12.54 24.75 -0.30
N LEU A 210 -12.01 24.23 -1.42
CA LEU A 210 -12.05 24.93 -2.73
C LEU A 210 -13.41 24.77 -3.44
N GLN A 211 -14.23 23.76 -3.09
CA GLN A 211 -15.57 23.55 -3.65
C GLN A 211 -16.63 24.51 -3.12
N ASP A 212 -16.36 25.24 -2.04
CA ASP A 212 -17.31 26.21 -1.45
C ASP A 212 -17.62 27.40 -2.39
N THR A 213 -16.95 27.46 -3.53
CA THR A 213 -17.34 28.25 -4.68
C THR A 213 -17.93 27.32 -5.72
N ASP A 214 -19.21 27.42 -6.07
CA ASP A 214 -20.00 26.62 -7.04
C ASP A 214 -19.32 26.27 -8.39
N LYS A 215 -18.07 26.57 -8.55
CA LYS A 215 -17.27 26.49 -9.77
C LYS A 215 -16.28 25.33 -9.79
N PHE A 216 -16.02 24.64 -8.66
CA PHE A 216 -14.92 23.69 -8.58
C PHE A 216 -15.44 22.27 -8.30
N ARG A 217 -15.57 21.46 -9.33
CA ARG A 217 -15.77 20.01 -9.17
C ARG A 217 -14.47 19.29 -9.48
N TYR A 218 -14.08 18.36 -8.62
CA TYR A 218 -12.90 17.53 -8.82
C TYR A 218 -13.19 16.07 -8.48
N TRP A 219 -12.37 15.19 -9.00
CA TRP A 219 -12.36 13.78 -8.69
C TRP A 219 -10.92 13.31 -8.58
N GLN A 220 -10.64 12.46 -7.59
CA GLN A 220 -9.32 11.85 -7.46
C GLN A 220 -9.41 10.35 -7.21
N ALA A 221 -8.43 9.61 -7.71
CA ALA A 221 -8.23 8.22 -7.38
C ALA A 221 -6.74 7.88 -7.37
N ARG A 222 -6.40 6.84 -6.64
CA ARG A 222 -5.03 6.36 -6.53
C ARG A 222 -4.95 4.86 -6.70
N TYR A 223 -3.97 4.40 -7.48
CA TYR A 223 -3.63 2.99 -7.63
C TYR A 223 -2.16 2.78 -7.25
N VAL A 224 -1.87 2.40 -5.99
CA VAL A 224 -0.54 2.36 -5.36
C VAL A 224 0.09 3.75 -5.32
N SER A 225 1.07 4.04 -6.20
CA SER A 225 1.74 5.33 -6.37
C SER A 225 1.14 6.21 -7.45
N ASP A 226 0.42 5.59 -8.41
CA ASP A 226 -0.22 6.31 -9.49
C ASP A 226 -1.47 7.04 -9.01
N MET A 227 -1.54 8.34 -9.23
CA MET A 227 -2.68 9.17 -8.87
C MET A 227 -3.28 9.82 -10.11
N LEU A 228 -4.59 9.96 -10.10
CA LEU A 228 -5.34 10.65 -11.15
C LEU A 228 -6.23 11.68 -10.48
N VAL A 229 -6.09 12.94 -10.89
CA VAL A 229 -6.94 14.05 -10.47
C VAL A 229 -7.58 14.68 -11.69
N THR A 230 -8.89 14.91 -11.65
CA THR A 230 -9.61 15.64 -12.71
C THR A 230 -10.32 16.85 -12.12
N CYS A 231 -10.47 17.92 -12.90
CA CYS A 231 -11.17 19.13 -12.47
C CYS A 231 -11.76 19.90 -13.66
N ARG A 232 -12.73 20.77 -13.34
CA ARG A 232 -13.49 21.58 -14.31
C ARG A 232 -12.73 22.81 -14.82
N HIS A 233 -11.93 23.46 -14.00
CA HIS A 233 -11.32 24.78 -14.31
C HIS A 233 -9.81 24.84 -14.07
N THR A 234 -9.10 25.54 -14.96
CA THR A 234 -7.66 25.80 -14.87
C THR A 234 -7.30 27.00 -13.99
N THR A 235 -8.18 27.95 -13.74
CA THR A 235 -7.85 29.27 -13.20
C THR A 235 -7.30 29.29 -11.77
N LEU A 236 -7.57 28.24 -10.99
CA LEU A 236 -6.84 27.96 -9.73
C LEU A 236 -5.91 26.78 -9.88
N SER A 237 -5.97 26.07 -10.98
CA SER A 237 -5.48 24.72 -11.17
C SER A 237 -4.04 24.65 -11.66
N GLY A 238 -3.66 25.46 -12.60
CA GLY A 238 -2.36 25.26 -13.25
C GLY A 238 -1.18 25.49 -12.30
N LYS A 239 -1.29 26.43 -11.37
CA LYS A 239 -0.19 26.75 -10.44
C LYS A 239 -0.41 26.27 -9.00
N TYR A 240 -1.64 26.23 -8.52
CA TYR A 240 -1.92 25.92 -7.10
C TYR A 240 -2.30 24.46 -6.86
N CYS A 241 -3.04 23.81 -7.73
CA CYS A 241 -3.41 22.41 -7.52
C CYS A 241 -2.20 21.48 -7.66
N CYS A 242 -1.39 21.63 -8.72
CA CYS A 242 -0.13 20.89 -8.86
C CYS A 242 0.90 21.29 -7.79
N PHE A 243 1.02 22.59 -7.50
CA PHE A 243 2.02 23.09 -6.54
C PHE A 243 1.66 22.74 -5.11
N CYS A 244 0.40 22.87 -4.69
CA CYS A 244 -0.02 22.52 -3.34
C CYS A 244 0.02 21.01 -3.10
N ILE A 245 -0.43 20.19 -4.04
CA ILE A 245 -0.41 18.72 -3.88
C ILE A 245 1.03 18.20 -3.92
N CYS A 246 1.87 18.67 -4.85
CA CYS A 246 3.26 18.23 -4.95
C CYS A 246 4.15 18.86 -3.89
N TYR A 247 4.01 20.16 -3.62
CA TYR A 247 4.94 20.90 -2.75
C TYR A 247 4.64 20.74 -1.26
N PHE A 248 3.37 20.73 -0.86
CA PHE A 248 3.00 20.62 0.56
C PHE A 248 2.88 19.18 1.08
N PHE A 249 2.61 18.19 0.23
CA PHE A 249 2.27 16.87 0.68
C PHE A 249 3.24 15.76 0.26
N ILE A 250 3.93 15.89 -0.87
CA ILE A 250 4.85 14.85 -1.35
C ILE A 250 6.29 15.12 -0.89
N ILE A 251 6.74 16.37 -0.90
CA ILE A 251 8.12 16.73 -0.53
C ILE A 251 8.47 16.42 0.95
N PRO A 252 7.60 16.65 1.95
CA PRO A 252 7.90 16.22 3.32
C PRO A 252 7.98 14.69 3.50
N TYR A 253 7.39 13.92 2.57
CA TYR A 253 7.36 12.46 2.62
C TYR A 253 8.48 11.79 1.82
N THR A 254 9.20 12.54 0.98
CA THR A 254 10.35 12.05 0.23
C THR A 254 11.59 12.84 0.63
N ARG A 255 12.57 12.21 1.28
CA ARG A 255 13.84 12.83 1.70
C ARG A 255 14.72 13.32 0.54
N GLN A 256 14.40 12.99 -0.69
CA GLN A 256 15.17 13.42 -1.86
C GLN A 256 14.33 14.40 -2.69
N GLY A 257 14.74 15.67 -2.67
CA GLY A 257 14.07 16.80 -3.29
C GLY A 257 14.05 16.81 -4.82
N SER A 258 13.76 15.71 -5.46
CA SER A 258 13.41 15.68 -6.87
C SER A 258 11.90 15.92 -6.99
N LEU A 259 11.53 17.08 -7.52
CA LEU A 259 10.17 17.36 -7.93
C LEU A 259 9.65 16.21 -8.81
N PRO A 260 8.42 15.73 -8.57
CA PRO A 260 7.79 14.82 -9.51
C PRO A 260 7.77 15.50 -10.88
N SER A 261 8.32 14.84 -11.89
CA SER A 261 8.35 15.36 -13.24
C SER A 261 6.91 15.46 -13.74
N CYS A 262 6.32 16.66 -13.75
CA CYS A 262 5.15 16.95 -14.55
C CYS A 262 5.54 16.76 -16.01
N ARG A 263 5.12 15.67 -16.64
CA ARG A 263 5.47 15.31 -18.04
C ARG A 263 4.72 16.11 -19.09
N TYR A 264 3.95 17.13 -18.70
CA TYR A 264 3.23 17.95 -19.68
C TYR A 264 3.66 19.40 -19.57
N PRO A 265 4.11 20.01 -20.69
CA PRO A 265 4.34 21.44 -20.71
C PRO A 265 3.03 22.16 -20.42
N LEU A 266 3.11 23.15 -19.54
CA LEU A 266 2.04 24.11 -19.36
C LEU A 266 1.84 24.84 -20.70
N LEU A 267 0.76 24.54 -21.40
CA LEU A 267 0.23 25.41 -22.46
C LEU A 267 -0.62 26.50 -21.83
#